data_3be5d9a1a4f1f386df407063256c0684
#
_entry.id   3be5d9a1a4f1f386df407063256c0684
#
_cell.length_a   1.000
_cell.length_b   1.000
_cell.length_c   1.000
_cell.angle_alpha   90.00
_cell.angle_beta   90.00
_cell.angle_gamma   90.00
#
_symmetry.space_group_name_H-M   'P 1'
#
loop_
_entity.id
_entity.type
_entity.pdbx_description
1 polymer ?
#
loop_
_entity_poly.entity_id
_entity_poly.type
_entity_poly.pdbx_seq_one_letter_code
_entity_poly.pdbx_strand_id
1 'polypeptide(L)'
;MGLVRLQVGLGGWYRARYSIGAMALAGVALAATLGCQTRAQGAPPWGASAPLVLQDVPAAPASAQGSASQGEAKQGEATHPPLTKDQAKELFRSVDEILSFVSTDTKLPIKHAVKRKLITRDEVNKYLREKFDEDEGAKRLARSEIVLKKFGLLDRDFHLRNFMISLLTEQVAGFYDNKTKAVNLLDWIDPDEQKPVLAHELTHALQDQRVDLTKWSQVGSESIAKNAVEDNSHIQTDEADTARDAVAEGQAMVVFLDYSLRPSGKTLENSPDMMDRLKDSVTDTSGSPILARAPLLLQKSLLFPYSEGLSFEDAILVKAGKEAAFSAVLANPPASTFEIMHPAAYMTHVPVPVLRFADIHPLIDAEYAPYDVGVMGEFDVRILTELFGGEQIADALTSEWNGGIYYAAQRKSAVTAEAKESTASIALLYQSKWKNEDSARSFVRVYAGQLPRKYSGLVRRTKDEADASEEVYTTNEGDVLLSMDGTGVFVSEGFPLALARKLRDSIASVQSDAPLQVAGEVESKGPEAGSERIDPGLSLVRLLSSAGVMKAAIDNKSAAENGASGRYTLVER
;
A
#
# COMPACT_ATOMS: atom_id res chain seq x y z
N MET A 1 46.59 -1.14 10.57
CA MET A 1 45.36 -1.53 11.30
C MET A 1 44.21 -0.77 10.66
N GLY A 2 43.57 -1.38 9.69
CA GLY A 2 42.50 -0.78 8.92
C GLY A 2 41.16 -1.21 9.50
N LEU A 3 40.39 -0.26 10.01
CA LEU A 3 38.98 -0.44 10.33
C LEU A 3 38.17 -0.48 9.03
N VAL A 4 37.71 -1.66 8.67
CA VAL A 4 36.68 -1.84 7.64
C VAL A 4 35.36 -1.35 8.22
N ARG A 5 34.95 -0.15 7.84
CA ARG A 5 33.57 0.33 8.06
C ARG A 5 32.63 -0.49 7.18
N LEU A 6 31.89 -1.38 7.79
CA LEU A 6 30.71 -1.98 7.17
C LEU A 6 29.64 -0.87 6.99
N GLN A 7 29.56 -0.33 5.80
CA GLN A 7 28.43 0.48 5.35
C GLN A 7 27.25 -0.49 5.15
N VAL A 8 26.42 -0.65 6.17
CA VAL A 8 25.12 -1.32 6.05
C VAL A 8 24.16 -0.27 5.54
N GLY A 9 24.05 -0.19 4.21
CA GLY A 9 23.10 0.71 3.56
C GLY A 9 21.66 0.34 3.90
N LEU A 10 20.81 1.34 3.94
CA LEU A 10 19.35 1.35 4.17
C LEU A 10 18.52 0.41 3.26
N GLY A 11 19.16 -0.30 2.34
CA GLY A 11 18.57 -1.30 1.45
C GLY A 11 18.06 -2.59 2.10
N GLY A 12 18.15 -2.77 3.42
CA GLY A 12 17.74 -4.01 4.09
C GLY A 12 16.23 -4.26 4.06
N TRP A 13 15.42 -3.22 4.17
CA TRP A 13 13.95 -3.31 4.16
C TRP A 13 13.36 -3.52 2.78
N TYR A 14 13.86 -2.82 1.77
CA TYR A 14 13.48 -3.04 0.38
C TYR A 14 13.83 -4.44 -0.11
N ARG A 15 14.94 -5.00 0.38
CA ARG A 15 15.37 -6.36 0.03
C ARG A 15 14.46 -7.46 0.57
N ALA A 16 13.71 -7.19 1.66
CA ALA A 16 12.66 -8.08 2.14
C ALA A 16 11.36 -7.99 1.33
N ARG A 17 11.07 -6.83 0.70
CA ARG A 17 9.82 -6.60 -0.02
C ARG A 17 9.63 -7.52 -1.22
N TYR A 18 10.65 -7.68 -2.05
CA TYR A 18 10.58 -8.56 -3.22
C TYR A 18 10.65 -10.05 -2.88
N SER A 19 10.93 -10.38 -1.63
CA SER A 19 11.03 -11.76 -1.19
C SER A 19 9.78 -12.31 -0.52
N ILE A 20 8.74 -11.49 -0.33
CA ILE A 20 7.57 -11.88 0.49
C ILE A 20 6.26 -11.79 -0.31
N GLY A 21 6.29 -11.23 -1.50
CA GLY A 21 5.11 -10.76 -2.22
C GLY A 21 4.35 -11.77 -3.09
N ALA A 22 4.66 -13.05 -3.18
CA ALA A 22 4.12 -13.88 -4.24
C ALA A 22 3.10 -14.96 -3.85
N MET A 23 1.98 -14.67 -3.15
CA MET A 23 1.38 -15.82 -2.50
C MET A 23 -0.13 -16.04 -2.42
N ALA A 24 -0.98 -15.30 -3.04
CA ALA A 24 -2.40 -15.45 -2.69
C ALA A 24 -3.38 -15.97 -3.75
N LEU A 25 -2.99 -16.38 -4.94
CA LEU A 25 -3.96 -16.49 -6.03
C LEU A 25 -4.11 -17.83 -6.77
N ALA A 26 -3.52 -18.91 -6.29
CA ALA A 26 -3.68 -20.22 -6.94
C ALA A 26 -5.13 -20.78 -6.90
N GLY A 27 -5.96 -20.34 -5.97
CA GLY A 27 -7.32 -20.87 -5.78
C GLY A 27 -8.39 -20.32 -6.71
N VAL A 28 -8.17 -19.15 -7.30
CA VAL A 28 -9.25 -18.40 -7.95
C VAL A 28 -9.51 -18.76 -9.42
N ALA A 29 -8.51 -19.18 -10.15
CA ALA A 29 -8.68 -19.49 -11.58
C ALA A 29 -9.58 -20.72 -11.87
N LEU A 30 -9.82 -21.59 -10.89
CA LEU A 30 -10.61 -22.82 -11.10
C LEU A 30 -12.11 -22.65 -10.80
N ALA A 31 -12.50 -21.69 -9.94
CA ALA A 31 -13.91 -21.48 -9.60
C ALA A 31 -14.71 -20.73 -10.68
N ALA A 32 -14.04 -19.97 -11.57
CA ALA A 32 -14.70 -19.21 -12.64
C ALA A 32 -15.20 -20.05 -13.82
N THR A 33 -14.83 -21.33 -13.93
CA THR A 33 -15.18 -22.18 -15.07
C THR A 33 -16.47 -23.00 -14.89
N LEU A 34 -17.08 -23.03 -13.70
CA LEU A 34 -18.22 -23.92 -13.39
C LEU A 34 -19.54 -23.23 -13.03
N GLY A 35 -19.66 -21.91 -13.12
CA GLY A 35 -20.86 -21.17 -12.68
C GLY A 35 -21.60 -20.38 -13.75
N CYS A 36 -21.76 -20.88 -14.96
CA CYS A 36 -22.55 -20.18 -15.98
C CYS A 36 -23.84 -20.96 -16.33
N GLN A 37 -24.93 -20.68 -15.59
CA GLN A 37 -26.29 -20.81 -16.16
C GLN A 37 -27.29 -19.87 -15.45
N THR A 38 -27.81 -18.94 -16.25
CA THR A 38 -29.14 -18.32 -16.25
C THR A 38 -29.61 -17.41 -15.11
N ARG A 39 -29.77 -16.10 -15.34
CA ARG A 39 -31.12 -15.54 -15.60
C ARG A 39 -31.03 -14.03 -15.91
N ALA A 40 -31.44 -13.67 -17.10
CA ALA A 40 -31.76 -12.30 -17.47
C ALA A 40 -33.12 -11.89 -16.89
N GLN A 41 -33.21 -10.74 -16.21
CA GLN A 41 -34.47 -9.99 -16.12
C GLN A 41 -34.17 -8.49 -15.95
N GLY A 42 -34.59 -7.76 -16.91
CA GLY A 42 -35.18 -6.45 -17.07
C GLY A 42 -34.71 -5.27 -16.18
N ALA A 43 -34.06 -4.31 -16.78
CA ALA A 43 -33.90 -2.97 -16.25
C ALA A 43 -35.16 -2.12 -16.53
N PRO A 44 -35.61 -1.25 -15.61
CA PRO A 44 -36.57 -0.18 -15.92
C PRO A 44 -35.83 1.15 -16.17
N PRO A 45 -36.52 2.13 -16.82
CA PRO A 45 -35.91 3.27 -17.47
C PRO A 45 -35.66 4.48 -16.57
N TRP A 46 -34.72 5.29 -16.97
CA TRP A 46 -34.28 6.58 -16.41
C TRP A 46 -35.43 7.59 -16.28
N GLY A 47 -35.48 8.28 -15.14
CA GLY A 47 -36.35 9.42 -14.94
C GLY A 47 -36.05 10.23 -13.69
N ALA A 48 -35.56 11.49 -13.92
CA ALA A 48 -35.73 12.69 -13.12
C ALA A 48 -35.08 12.79 -11.72
N SER A 49 -34.11 13.66 -11.65
CA SER A 49 -33.47 14.21 -10.45
C SER A 49 -34.47 14.94 -9.55
N ALA A 50 -34.49 14.56 -8.26
CA ALA A 50 -35.08 15.36 -7.18
C ALA A 50 -33.99 15.71 -6.15
N PRO A 51 -34.02 16.89 -5.50
CA PRO A 51 -32.99 17.29 -4.57
C PRO A 51 -33.05 16.47 -3.27
N LEU A 52 -31.91 15.93 -2.86
CA LEU A 52 -31.74 15.23 -1.59
C LEU A 52 -31.84 16.21 -0.41
N VAL A 53 -32.95 16.17 0.28
CA VAL A 53 -33.09 16.74 1.62
C VAL A 53 -32.48 15.73 2.60
N LEU A 54 -31.36 16.09 3.21
CA LEU A 54 -30.75 15.31 4.30
C LEU A 54 -31.66 15.36 5.54
N GLN A 55 -32.36 14.27 5.81
CA GLN A 55 -32.95 14.03 7.11
C GLN A 55 -31.88 13.47 8.06
N ASP A 56 -31.89 13.98 9.30
CA ASP A 56 -31.04 13.51 10.38
C ASP A 56 -31.17 11.99 10.56
N VAL A 57 -30.11 11.27 10.27
CA VAL A 57 -30.01 9.84 10.54
C VAL A 57 -29.53 9.70 11.99
N PRO A 58 -30.30 9.05 12.88
CA PRO A 58 -29.83 8.78 14.23
C PRO A 58 -28.63 7.83 14.18
N ALA A 59 -27.60 8.17 14.95
CA ALA A 59 -26.39 7.39 15.11
C ALA A 59 -26.71 5.92 15.44
N ALA A 60 -26.19 5.01 14.64
CA ALA A 60 -26.24 3.59 14.94
C ALA A 60 -25.54 3.31 16.29
N PRO A 61 -26.07 2.40 17.13
CA PRO A 61 -25.45 2.09 18.40
C PRO A 61 -24.10 1.44 18.17
N ALA A 62 -23.08 1.95 18.87
CA ALA A 62 -21.75 1.39 18.91
C ALA A 62 -21.84 -0.11 19.26
N SER A 63 -21.43 -0.97 18.35
CA SER A 63 -21.20 -2.38 18.63
C SER A 63 -20.05 -2.45 19.65
N ALA A 64 -20.35 -2.95 20.83
CA ALA A 64 -19.40 -3.20 21.89
C ALA A 64 -18.31 -4.15 21.36
N GLN A 65 -17.14 -3.60 21.11
CA GLN A 65 -15.94 -4.39 20.92
C GLN A 65 -15.55 -4.94 22.31
N GLY A 66 -15.83 -6.24 22.48
CA GLY A 66 -15.39 -6.95 23.66
C GLY A 66 -13.86 -6.96 23.69
N SER A 67 -13.30 -6.58 24.84
CA SER A 67 -11.90 -6.77 25.17
C SER A 67 -11.54 -8.26 25.00
N ALA A 68 -10.89 -8.57 23.89
CA ALA A 68 -10.35 -9.91 23.65
C ALA A 68 -9.14 -10.10 24.59
N SER A 69 -9.35 -10.82 25.66
CA SER A 69 -8.26 -11.44 26.43
C SER A 69 -7.38 -12.26 25.49
N GLN A 70 -6.08 -12.05 25.56
CA GLN A 70 -5.07 -12.85 24.88
C GLN A 70 -5.18 -14.31 25.39
N GLY A 71 -6.00 -15.09 24.70
CA GLY A 71 -5.98 -16.52 24.77
C GLY A 71 -5.23 -17.02 23.55
N GLU A 72 -4.10 -17.69 23.75
CA GLU A 72 -3.41 -18.43 22.70
C GLU A 72 -4.40 -19.42 22.07
N ALA A 73 -4.97 -19.05 20.95
CA ALA A 73 -5.74 -19.98 20.12
C ALA A 73 -4.74 -20.96 19.49
N LYS A 74 -4.71 -22.18 19.98
CA LYS A 74 -4.10 -23.29 19.25
C LYS A 74 -4.86 -23.45 17.95
N GLN A 75 -4.29 -22.93 16.88
CA GLN A 75 -4.77 -23.15 15.51
C GLN A 75 -4.61 -24.62 15.17
N GLY A 76 -5.70 -25.26 14.76
CA GLY A 76 -5.66 -26.55 14.09
C GLY A 76 -5.14 -26.36 12.67
N GLU A 77 -3.83 -26.32 12.50
CA GLU A 77 -3.19 -26.32 11.19
C GLU A 77 -3.36 -27.68 10.54
N ALA A 78 -3.94 -27.70 9.33
CA ALA A 78 -3.75 -28.82 8.41
C ALA A 78 -2.28 -28.79 7.96
N THR A 79 -1.40 -29.42 8.72
CA THR A 79 0.01 -29.53 8.38
C THR A 79 0.18 -30.62 7.33
N HIS A 80 0.38 -30.22 6.06
CA HIS A 80 0.95 -31.16 5.10
C HIS A 80 2.33 -31.61 5.60
N PRO A 81 2.64 -32.92 5.51
CA PRO A 81 3.97 -33.39 5.89
C PRO A 81 5.02 -32.75 4.96
N PRO A 82 6.27 -32.58 5.43
CA PRO A 82 7.34 -32.06 4.58
C PRO A 82 7.47 -32.86 3.29
N LEU A 83 7.81 -32.17 2.20
CA LEU A 83 8.00 -32.77 0.89
C LEU A 83 9.01 -33.93 0.94
N THR A 84 8.70 -35.01 0.28
CA THR A 84 9.64 -36.11 0.07
C THR A 84 10.80 -35.63 -0.83
N LYS A 85 11.93 -36.35 -0.77
CA LYS A 85 13.09 -36.05 -1.63
C LYS A 85 12.74 -36.06 -3.13
N ASP A 86 11.85 -36.94 -3.55
CA ASP A 86 11.43 -37.04 -4.95
C ASP A 86 10.55 -35.87 -5.35
N GLN A 87 9.59 -35.47 -4.51
CA GLN A 87 8.77 -34.26 -4.72
C GLN A 87 9.63 -32.99 -4.77
N ALA A 88 10.56 -32.83 -3.85
CA ALA A 88 11.49 -31.71 -3.86
C ALA A 88 12.36 -31.67 -5.14
N LYS A 89 12.79 -32.84 -5.62
CA LYS A 89 13.56 -32.97 -6.87
C LYS A 89 12.71 -32.62 -8.10
N GLU A 90 11.46 -33.03 -8.12
CA GLU A 90 10.51 -32.69 -9.18
C GLU A 90 10.22 -31.18 -9.20
N LEU A 91 9.94 -30.59 -8.03
CA LEU A 91 9.73 -29.15 -7.90
C LEU A 91 10.96 -28.35 -8.36
N PHE A 92 12.16 -28.80 -8.04
CA PHE A 92 13.39 -28.17 -8.53
C PHE A 92 13.58 -28.28 -10.05
N ARG A 93 13.08 -29.33 -10.69
CA ARG A 93 13.11 -29.46 -12.16
C ARG A 93 12.12 -28.50 -12.81
N SER A 94 10.94 -28.31 -12.20
CA SER A 94 9.92 -27.40 -12.74
C SER A 94 10.39 -25.94 -12.79
N VAL A 95 11.37 -25.53 -11.96
CA VAL A 95 11.92 -24.16 -11.98
C VAL A 95 12.42 -23.76 -13.36
N ASP A 96 13.19 -24.60 -14.03
CA ASP A 96 13.77 -24.27 -15.33
C ASP A 96 12.71 -24.25 -16.44
N GLU A 97 11.71 -25.14 -16.37
CA GLU A 97 10.58 -25.16 -17.31
C GLU A 97 9.72 -23.90 -17.13
N ILE A 98 9.38 -23.57 -15.88
CA ILE A 98 8.56 -22.41 -15.57
C ILE A 98 9.30 -21.10 -15.89
N LEU A 99 10.61 -21.02 -15.63
CA LEU A 99 11.43 -19.87 -16.01
C LEU A 99 11.43 -19.64 -17.53
N SER A 100 11.47 -20.73 -18.31
CA SER A 100 11.37 -20.66 -19.76
C SER A 100 9.98 -20.17 -20.22
N PHE A 101 8.91 -20.63 -19.53
CA PHE A 101 7.57 -20.12 -19.76
C PHE A 101 7.50 -18.62 -19.47
N VAL A 102 7.94 -18.17 -18.28
CA VAL A 102 7.94 -16.76 -17.86
C VAL A 102 8.68 -15.89 -18.88
N SER A 103 9.87 -16.31 -19.33
CA SER A 103 10.64 -15.57 -20.33
C SER A 103 9.92 -15.49 -21.68
N THR A 104 9.24 -16.55 -22.09
CA THR A 104 8.46 -16.57 -23.33
C THR A 104 7.24 -15.66 -23.23
N ASP A 105 6.58 -15.69 -22.09
CA ASP A 105 5.35 -14.95 -21.82
C ASP A 105 5.62 -13.45 -21.69
N THR A 106 6.60 -13.06 -20.87
CA THR A 106 6.92 -11.65 -20.61
C THR A 106 7.81 -11.00 -21.69
N LYS A 107 8.45 -11.78 -22.53
CA LYS A 107 9.54 -11.36 -23.45
C LYS A 107 10.81 -10.88 -22.72
N LEU A 108 10.89 -11.03 -21.39
CA LEU A 108 12.11 -10.72 -20.64
C LEU A 108 13.15 -11.84 -20.84
N PRO A 109 14.39 -11.51 -21.23
CA PRO A 109 15.39 -12.53 -21.50
C PRO A 109 15.97 -13.14 -20.22
N ILE A 110 16.20 -14.44 -20.22
CA ILE A 110 16.98 -15.11 -19.18
C ILE A 110 18.45 -14.79 -19.39
N LYS A 111 19.05 -13.98 -18.51
CA LYS A 111 20.49 -13.66 -18.55
C LYS A 111 21.32 -14.63 -17.70
N HIS A 112 20.75 -15.08 -16.58
CA HIS A 112 21.42 -15.96 -15.63
C HIS A 112 20.44 -16.99 -15.09
N ALA A 113 20.96 -18.17 -14.73
CA ALA A 113 20.18 -19.19 -14.02
C ALA A 113 19.74 -18.69 -12.64
N VAL A 114 18.52 -19.01 -12.23
CA VAL A 114 17.99 -18.67 -10.92
C VAL A 114 18.36 -19.78 -9.93
N LYS A 115 18.98 -19.40 -8.83
CA LYS A 115 19.25 -20.32 -7.73
C LYS A 115 17.95 -20.74 -7.07
N ARG A 116 17.92 -21.97 -6.52
CA ARG A 116 16.73 -22.54 -5.86
C ARG A 116 17.11 -23.08 -4.50
N LYS A 117 16.29 -22.84 -3.51
CA LYS A 117 16.46 -23.33 -2.13
C LYS A 117 15.11 -23.86 -1.65
N LEU A 118 15.13 -25.02 -0.98
CA LEU A 118 13.99 -25.48 -0.21
C LEU A 118 14.20 -25.03 1.24
N ILE A 119 13.18 -24.41 1.82
CA ILE A 119 13.24 -23.85 3.18
C ILE A 119 12.07 -24.37 4.02
N THR A 120 12.33 -24.50 5.32
CA THR A 120 11.37 -24.94 6.32
C THR A 120 10.58 -23.76 6.89
N ARG A 121 9.44 -24.06 7.53
CA ARG A 121 8.63 -23.05 8.22
C ARG A 121 9.42 -22.29 9.29
N ASP A 122 10.29 -22.98 10.03
CA ASP A 122 11.15 -22.35 11.05
C ASP A 122 12.18 -21.39 10.44
N GLU A 123 12.76 -21.75 9.29
CA GLU A 123 13.68 -20.86 8.57
C GLU A 123 12.96 -19.59 8.06
N VAL A 124 11.71 -19.72 7.60
CA VAL A 124 10.88 -18.56 7.22
C VAL A 124 10.60 -17.67 8.42
N ASN A 125 10.13 -18.26 9.52
CA ASN A 125 9.84 -17.49 10.74
C ASN A 125 11.09 -16.78 11.27
N LYS A 126 12.24 -17.44 11.24
CA LYS A 126 13.51 -16.82 11.62
C LYS A 126 13.87 -15.67 10.69
N TYR A 127 13.77 -15.87 9.38
CA TYR A 127 14.06 -14.85 8.38
C TYR A 127 13.18 -13.60 8.55
N LEU A 128 11.87 -13.80 8.78
CA LEU A 128 10.93 -12.68 9.00
C LEU A 128 11.30 -11.89 10.26
N ARG A 129 11.55 -12.59 11.39
CA ARG A 129 11.93 -11.92 12.64
C ARG A 129 13.22 -11.13 12.50
N GLU A 130 14.27 -11.72 11.90
CA GLU A 130 15.54 -11.03 11.65
C GLU A 130 15.34 -9.77 10.81
N LYS A 131 14.44 -9.81 9.84
CA LYS A 131 14.10 -8.64 9.01
C LYS A 131 13.39 -7.53 9.77
N PHE A 132 12.47 -7.88 10.70
CA PHE A 132 11.79 -6.89 11.54
C PHE A 132 12.64 -6.39 12.71
N ASP A 133 13.74 -7.07 13.04
CA ASP A 133 14.66 -6.69 14.11
C ASP A 133 15.85 -5.87 13.60
N GLU A 134 15.98 -5.67 12.28
CA GLU A 134 16.97 -4.72 11.73
C GLU A 134 16.64 -3.29 12.22
N ASP A 135 17.56 -2.69 13.00
CA ASP A 135 17.36 -1.44 13.76
C ASP A 135 16.71 -0.30 12.96
N GLU A 136 17.14 -0.06 11.73
CA GLU A 136 16.63 1.05 10.92
C GLU A 136 15.19 0.81 10.44
N GLY A 137 14.88 -0.42 10.06
CA GLY A 137 13.53 -0.80 9.66
C GLY A 137 12.52 -0.71 10.81
N ALA A 138 12.92 -1.16 12.01
CA ALA A 138 12.07 -1.08 13.19
C ALA A 138 11.76 0.38 13.59
N LYS A 139 12.76 1.25 13.54
CA LYS A 139 12.57 2.70 13.81
C LYS A 139 11.65 3.36 12.79
N ARG A 140 11.80 3.01 11.51
CA ARG A 140 10.95 3.52 10.43
C ARG A 140 9.50 3.10 10.63
N LEU A 141 9.26 1.82 10.91
CA LEU A 141 7.94 1.30 11.19
C LEU A 141 7.28 1.99 12.38
N ALA A 142 8.03 2.21 13.45
CA ALA A 142 7.54 2.90 14.65
C ALA A 142 7.18 4.37 14.36
N ARG A 143 7.97 5.09 13.53
CA ARG A 143 7.62 6.45 13.11
C ARG A 143 6.33 6.50 12.31
N SER A 144 6.21 5.65 11.30
CA SER A 144 5.02 5.57 10.48
C SER A 144 3.78 5.21 11.29
N GLU A 145 3.89 4.28 12.25
CA GLU A 145 2.79 3.92 13.14
C GLU A 145 2.23 5.15 13.88
N ILE A 146 3.10 6.02 14.40
CA ILE A 146 2.65 7.21 15.15
C ILE A 146 1.96 8.23 14.23
N VAL A 147 2.50 8.44 13.02
CA VAL A 147 1.89 9.36 12.03
C VAL A 147 0.53 8.83 11.57
N LEU A 148 0.42 7.52 11.30
CA LEU A 148 -0.83 6.86 10.94
C LEU A 148 -1.90 6.98 12.05
N LYS A 149 -1.49 6.79 13.30
CA LYS A 149 -2.35 7.03 14.47
C LYS A 149 -2.76 8.49 14.59
N LYS A 150 -1.86 9.43 14.28
CA LYS A 150 -2.15 10.86 14.30
C LYS A 150 -3.16 11.25 13.22
N PHE A 151 -3.07 10.67 12.03
CA PHE A 151 -4.11 10.81 10.99
C PHE A 151 -5.44 10.14 11.36
N GLY A 152 -5.44 9.19 12.30
CA GLY A 152 -6.62 8.39 12.66
C GLY A 152 -6.86 7.21 11.72
N LEU A 153 -5.83 6.81 10.97
CA LEU A 153 -5.84 5.67 10.06
C LEU A 153 -5.54 4.34 10.77
N LEU A 154 -4.91 4.42 11.94
CA LEU A 154 -4.74 3.31 12.89
C LEU A 154 -5.28 3.72 14.26
N ASP A 155 -5.86 2.78 14.97
CA ASP A 155 -6.28 2.96 16.35
C ASP A 155 -5.06 3.23 17.25
N ARG A 156 -5.26 4.01 18.33
CA ARG A 156 -4.14 4.44 19.19
C ARG A 156 -3.44 3.30 19.92
N ASP A 157 -4.14 2.24 20.22
CA ASP A 157 -3.67 1.02 20.87
C ASP A 157 -3.19 -0.07 19.88
N PHE A 158 -3.28 0.19 18.59
CA PHE A 158 -2.80 -0.75 17.57
C PHE A 158 -1.27 -0.87 17.59
N HIS A 159 -0.75 -2.09 17.43
CA HIS A 159 0.68 -2.38 17.38
C HIS A 159 1.09 -2.92 16.02
N LEU A 160 1.47 -2.01 15.12
CA LEU A 160 1.74 -2.30 13.71
C LEU A 160 2.81 -3.39 13.53
N ARG A 161 3.93 -3.30 14.26
CA ARG A 161 5.02 -4.28 14.16
C ARG A 161 4.55 -5.70 14.50
N ASN A 162 3.84 -5.87 15.62
CA ASN A 162 3.38 -7.18 16.07
C ASN A 162 2.35 -7.77 15.09
N PHE A 163 1.46 -6.91 14.60
CA PHE A 163 0.47 -7.29 13.60
C PHE A 163 1.15 -7.75 12.29
N MET A 164 2.13 -7.00 11.79
CA MET A 164 2.85 -7.34 10.56
C MET A 164 3.61 -8.66 10.67
N ILE A 165 4.27 -8.93 11.79
CA ILE A 165 4.94 -10.22 12.02
C ILE A 165 3.91 -11.37 11.95
N SER A 166 2.77 -11.22 12.62
CA SER A 166 1.71 -12.24 12.63
C SER A 166 1.13 -12.47 11.24
N LEU A 167 0.85 -11.40 10.51
CA LEU A 167 0.31 -11.45 9.16
C LEU A 167 1.27 -12.15 8.19
N LEU A 168 2.54 -11.76 8.19
CA LEU A 168 3.54 -12.35 7.30
C LEU A 168 3.80 -13.82 7.61
N THR A 169 3.79 -14.21 8.90
CA THR A 169 3.91 -15.62 9.29
C THR A 169 2.74 -16.46 8.75
N GLU A 170 1.54 -15.90 8.68
CA GLU A 170 0.36 -16.56 8.09
C GLU A 170 0.47 -16.72 6.57
N GLN A 171 1.11 -15.78 5.90
CA GLN A 171 0.93 -15.56 4.45
C GLN A 171 2.03 -16.18 3.55
N VAL A 172 3.16 -16.66 4.09
CA VAL A 172 4.29 -17.10 3.24
C VAL A 172 4.07 -18.45 2.52
N ALA A 173 4.21 -18.56 1.16
CA ALA A 173 4.19 -19.79 0.33
C ALA A 173 5.38 -19.98 -0.65
N GLY A 174 6.36 -19.08 -0.71
CA GLY A 174 7.57 -19.05 -1.55
C GLY A 174 8.07 -17.62 -1.68
N PHE A 175 9.25 -17.38 -2.15
CA PHE A 175 9.70 -16.03 -2.44
C PHE A 175 11.02 -15.99 -3.22
N TYR A 176 11.15 -14.99 -4.07
CA TYR A 176 12.43 -14.66 -4.68
C TYR A 176 13.23 -13.71 -3.78
N ASP A 177 14.44 -14.09 -3.43
CA ASP A 177 15.37 -13.23 -2.69
C ASP A 177 16.34 -12.57 -3.68
N ASN A 178 16.11 -11.28 -3.95
CA ASN A 178 16.94 -10.50 -4.87
C ASN A 178 18.38 -10.26 -4.37
N LYS A 179 18.65 -10.48 -3.08
CA LYS A 179 20.00 -10.39 -2.50
C LYS A 179 20.81 -11.64 -2.81
N THR A 180 20.23 -12.82 -2.65
CA THR A 180 20.90 -14.10 -2.90
C THR A 180 20.69 -14.60 -4.33
N LYS A 181 19.79 -13.96 -5.09
CA LYS A 181 19.36 -14.34 -6.45
C LYS A 181 18.81 -15.76 -6.48
N ALA A 182 18.01 -16.09 -5.48
CA ALA A 182 17.44 -17.41 -5.27
C ALA A 182 15.92 -17.36 -5.09
N VAL A 183 15.22 -18.29 -5.71
CA VAL A 183 13.84 -18.60 -5.36
C VAL A 183 13.84 -19.59 -4.20
N ASN A 184 13.07 -19.26 -3.16
CA ASN A 184 12.91 -20.07 -1.96
C ASN A 184 11.55 -20.78 -2.03
N LEU A 185 11.59 -22.09 -2.11
CA LEU A 185 10.45 -22.99 -2.19
C LEU A 185 10.17 -23.56 -0.80
N LEU A 186 8.92 -23.86 -0.50
CA LEU A 186 8.52 -24.28 0.83
C LEU A 186 8.37 -25.79 0.90
N ASP A 187 8.88 -26.40 1.98
CA ASP A 187 8.88 -27.84 2.14
C ASP A 187 7.54 -28.42 2.64
N TRP A 188 6.54 -27.57 2.93
CA TRP A 188 5.24 -27.98 3.49
C TRP A 188 4.03 -27.65 2.59
N ILE A 189 4.24 -27.19 1.36
CA ILE A 189 3.18 -26.91 0.36
C ILE A 189 3.31 -27.91 -0.78
N ASP A 190 2.18 -28.39 -1.29
CA ASP A 190 2.14 -29.30 -2.43
C ASP A 190 2.88 -28.71 -3.65
N PRO A 191 3.72 -29.49 -4.36
CA PRO A 191 4.45 -29.00 -5.52
C PRO A 191 3.57 -28.40 -6.62
N ASP A 192 2.37 -28.97 -6.87
CA ASP A 192 1.47 -28.46 -7.92
C ASP A 192 0.84 -27.14 -7.52
N GLU A 193 0.57 -26.92 -6.24
CA GLU A 193 0.09 -25.66 -5.71
C GLU A 193 1.18 -24.57 -5.76
N GLN A 194 2.45 -24.95 -5.64
CA GLN A 194 3.56 -24.00 -5.72
C GLN A 194 3.90 -23.56 -7.15
N LYS A 195 3.52 -24.29 -8.20
CA LYS A 195 3.93 -23.98 -9.58
C LYS A 195 3.44 -22.60 -10.09
N PRO A 196 2.17 -22.18 -9.91
CA PRO A 196 1.74 -20.82 -10.29
C PRO A 196 2.47 -19.74 -9.49
N VAL A 197 2.67 -19.96 -8.18
CA VAL A 197 3.46 -19.07 -7.31
C VAL A 197 4.89 -18.97 -7.83
N LEU A 198 5.48 -20.11 -8.20
CA LEU A 198 6.83 -20.13 -8.77
C LEU A 198 6.93 -19.35 -10.10
N ALA A 199 5.88 -19.35 -10.92
CA ALA A 199 5.85 -18.51 -12.12
C ALA A 199 5.88 -17.01 -11.79
N HIS A 200 5.16 -16.59 -10.75
CA HIS A 200 5.21 -15.25 -10.20
C HIS A 200 6.62 -14.91 -9.68
N GLU A 201 7.22 -15.74 -8.82
CA GLU A 201 8.56 -15.49 -8.24
C GLU A 201 9.67 -15.46 -9.29
N LEU A 202 9.54 -16.27 -10.33
CA LEU A 202 10.48 -16.27 -11.45
C LEU A 202 10.30 -15.04 -12.34
N THR A 203 9.12 -14.40 -12.31
CA THR A 203 8.94 -13.08 -12.94
C THR A 203 9.79 -12.03 -12.23
N HIS A 204 9.77 -11.99 -10.91
CA HIS A 204 10.67 -11.12 -10.14
C HIS A 204 12.15 -11.41 -10.44
N ALA A 205 12.51 -12.68 -10.63
CA ALA A 205 13.88 -13.01 -11.02
C ALA A 205 14.27 -12.44 -12.39
N LEU A 206 13.37 -12.40 -13.38
CA LEU A 206 13.63 -11.80 -14.69
C LEU A 206 13.60 -10.26 -14.65
N GLN A 207 12.68 -9.68 -13.88
CA GLN A 207 12.67 -8.24 -13.60
C GLN A 207 13.99 -7.79 -12.97
N ASP A 208 14.47 -8.53 -11.96
CA ASP A 208 15.74 -8.26 -11.28
C ASP A 208 16.95 -8.37 -12.24
N GLN A 209 16.92 -9.35 -13.15
CA GLN A 209 17.93 -9.46 -14.20
C GLN A 209 17.84 -8.32 -15.24
N ARG A 210 16.66 -7.69 -15.38
CA ARG A 210 16.44 -6.59 -16.34
C ARG A 210 16.87 -5.23 -15.79
N VAL A 211 16.50 -4.92 -14.52
CA VAL A 211 16.63 -3.57 -13.96
C VAL A 211 17.37 -3.50 -12.62
N ASP A 212 17.85 -4.61 -12.05
CA ASP A 212 18.34 -4.68 -10.65
C ASP A 212 17.28 -4.12 -9.67
N LEU A 213 16.30 -4.96 -9.33
CA LEU A 213 15.13 -4.55 -8.51
C LEU A 213 15.50 -3.80 -7.24
N THR A 214 16.65 -4.11 -6.62
CA THR A 214 17.11 -3.40 -5.42
C THR A 214 17.35 -1.91 -5.67
N LYS A 215 17.94 -1.57 -6.81
CA LYS A 215 18.21 -0.17 -7.18
C LYS A 215 16.99 0.47 -7.81
N TRP A 216 16.26 -0.28 -8.59
CA TRP A 216 15.11 0.19 -9.33
C TRP A 216 13.97 0.61 -8.41
N SER A 217 13.77 -0.06 -7.27
CA SER A 217 12.74 0.31 -6.28
C SER A 217 13.15 1.42 -5.32
N GLN A 218 14.44 1.81 -5.28
CA GLN A 218 14.96 2.83 -4.35
C GLN A 218 15.09 4.17 -5.06
N VAL A 219 14.02 4.94 -5.17
CA VAL A 219 14.01 6.24 -5.86
C VAL A 219 13.91 7.39 -4.88
N GLY A 220 13.20 7.21 -3.77
CA GLY A 220 12.94 8.25 -2.81
C GLY A 220 14.20 8.72 -2.06
N SER A 221 14.23 9.99 -1.68
CA SER A 221 15.24 10.54 -0.77
C SER A 221 15.13 9.88 0.60
N GLU A 222 16.27 9.55 1.20
CA GLU A 222 16.31 8.88 2.50
C GLU A 222 16.36 9.88 3.69
N SER A 223 16.27 11.17 3.45
CA SER A 223 16.42 12.17 4.52
C SER A 223 15.30 13.19 4.54
N ILE A 224 14.71 13.38 5.72
CA ILE A 224 13.90 14.57 5.98
C ILE A 224 14.83 15.77 5.98
N ALA A 225 14.48 16.75 5.19
CA ALA A 225 15.29 17.89 4.90
C ALA A 225 15.23 18.97 5.97
N LYS A 226 16.18 19.85 5.89
CA LYS A 226 16.29 21.04 6.74
C LYS A 226 15.77 22.30 6.03
N ASN A 227 15.19 22.14 4.86
CA ASN A 227 14.70 23.24 4.03
C ASN A 227 13.67 22.75 3.01
N ALA A 228 12.86 23.65 2.50
CA ALA A 228 11.79 23.35 1.55
C ALA A 228 12.27 22.73 0.23
N VAL A 229 13.50 22.93 -0.20
CA VAL A 229 14.02 22.35 -1.47
C VAL A 229 14.14 20.85 -1.33
N GLU A 230 14.70 20.39 -0.20
CA GLU A 230 14.85 18.97 0.09
C GLU A 230 13.48 18.32 0.38
N ASP A 231 12.59 18.97 1.17
CA ASP A 231 11.23 18.49 1.41
C ASP A 231 10.46 18.30 0.09
N ASN A 232 10.50 19.29 -0.79
CA ASN A 232 9.82 19.20 -2.09
C ASN A 232 10.48 18.19 -3.03
N SER A 233 11.80 17.97 -2.94
CA SER A 233 12.47 16.90 -3.69
C SER A 233 12.00 15.53 -3.20
N HIS A 234 11.83 15.35 -1.89
CA HIS A 234 11.28 14.13 -1.32
C HIS A 234 9.84 13.89 -1.80
N ILE A 235 8.97 14.89 -1.70
CA ILE A 235 7.56 14.83 -2.14
C ILE A 235 7.44 14.38 -3.60
N GLN A 236 8.33 14.82 -4.49
CA GLN A 236 8.29 14.42 -5.91
C GLN A 236 8.50 12.93 -6.15
N THR A 237 9.20 12.25 -5.25
CA THR A 237 9.57 10.84 -5.40
C THR A 237 8.90 9.92 -4.38
N ASP A 238 8.10 10.47 -3.47
CA ASP A 238 7.55 9.73 -2.32
C ASP A 238 6.66 8.55 -2.72
N GLU A 239 5.81 8.71 -3.73
CA GLU A 239 4.93 7.65 -4.22
C GLU A 239 5.60 6.70 -5.24
N ALA A 240 6.77 7.05 -5.76
CA ALA A 240 7.42 6.31 -6.85
C ALA A 240 7.74 4.87 -6.46
N ASP A 241 8.11 4.62 -5.22
CA ASP A 241 8.42 3.27 -4.75
C ASP A 241 7.15 2.41 -4.70
N THR A 242 6.03 2.95 -4.21
CA THR A 242 4.74 2.25 -4.21
C THR A 242 4.23 1.97 -5.62
N ALA A 243 4.38 2.92 -6.53
CA ALA A 243 4.02 2.73 -7.93
C ALA A 243 4.88 1.65 -8.59
N ARG A 244 6.17 1.61 -8.31
CA ARG A 244 7.08 0.56 -8.80
C ARG A 244 6.79 -0.81 -8.19
N ASP A 245 6.46 -0.88 -6.90
CA ASP A 245 6.00 -2.12 -6.29
C ASP A 245 4.74 -2.63 -7.01
N ALA A 246 3.78 -1.75 -7.32
CA ALA A 246 2.58 -2.11 -8.06
C ALA A 246 2.88 -2.62 -9.48
N VAL A 247 3.87 -2.04 -10.18
CA VAL A 247 4.34 -2.55 -11.47
C VAL A 247 4.95 -3.95 -11.32
N ALA A 248 5.87 -4.13 -10.36
CA ALA A 248 6.57 -5.40 -10.20
C ALA A 248 5.59 -6.53 -9.87
N GLU A 249 4.68 -6.29 -8.91
CA GLU A 249 3.69 -7.26 -8.49
C GLU A 249 2.60 -7.46 -9.57
N GLY A 250 2.16 -6.39 -10.22
CA GLY A 250 1.18 -6.47 -11.31
C GLY A 250 1.65 -7.33 -12.47
N GLN A 251 2.90 -7.15 -12.93
CA GLN A 251 3.52 -7.99 -13.95
C GLN A 251 3.61 -9.46 -13.51
N ALA A 252 4.03 -9.70 -12.27
CA ALA A 252 4.13 -11.05 -11.72
C ALA A 252 2.74 -11.71 -11.60
N MET A 253 1.70 -10.91 -11.32
CA MET A 253 0.31 -11.37 -11.30
C MET A 253 -0.22 -11.74 -12.68
N VAL A 254 0.08 -10.97 -13.72
CA VAL A 254 -0.25 -11.34 -15.11
C VAL A 254 0.32 -12.72 -15.44
N VAL A 255 1.60 -12.94 -15.13
CA VAL A 255 2.28 -14.22 -15.41
C VAL A 255 1.70 -15.37 -14.57
N PHE A 256 1.41 -15.13 -13.30
CA PHE A 256 0.74 -16.09 -12.42
C PHE A 256 -0.58 -16.57 -13.04
N LEU A 257 -1.40 -15.64 -13.53
CA LEU A 257 -2.69 -15.94 -14.15
C LEU A 257 -2.51 -16.64 -15.50
N ASP A 258 -1.60 -16.17 -16.34
CA ASP A 258 -1.33 -16.81 -17.64
C ASP A 258 -0.80 -18.24 -17.47
N TYR A 259 0.04 -18.49 -16.45
CA TYR A 259 0.48 -19.84 -16.12
C TYR A 259 -0.67 -20.73 -15.64
N SER A 260 -1.54 -20.20 -14.79
CA SER A 260 -2.72 -20.92 -14.27
C SER A 260 -3.75 -21.21 -15.37
N LEU A 261 -3.88 -20.35 -16.37
CA LEU A 261 -4.79 -20.49 -17.51
C LEU A 261 -4.23 -21.39 -18.63
N ARG A 262 -2.91 -21.67 -18.63
CA ARG A 262 -2.20 -22.46 -19.66
C ARG A 262 -2.93 -23.76 -20.07
N PRO A 263 -3.48 -24.57 -19.12
CA PRO A 263 -4.19 -25.80 -19.51
C PRO A 263 -5.42 -25.56 -20.39
N SER A 264 -6.03 -24.37 -20.32
CA SER A 264 -7.18 -23.98 -21.14
C SER A 264 -6.81 -23.30 -22.46
N GLY A 265 -5.52 -23.04 -22.70
CA GLY A 265 -5.02 -22.30 -23.85
C GLY A 265 -5.36 -20.81 -23.83
N LYS A 266 -5.72 -20.28 -22.66
CA LYS A 266 -6.07 -18.85 -22.45
C LYS A 266 -4.92 -18.09 -21.83
N THR A 267 -4.91 -16.78 -22.08
CA THR A 267 -4.06 -15.78 -21.43
C THR A 267 -4.89 -14.55 -21.15
N LEU A 268 -4.43 -13.64 -20.30
CA LEU A 268 -5.11 -12.35 -20.09
C LEU A 268 -5.20 -11.55 -21.40
N GLU A 269 -4.11 -11.52 -22.18
CA GLU A 269 -4.08 -10.82 -23.47
C GLU A 269 -5.17 -11.30 -24.44
N ASN A 270 -5.53 -12.60 -24.45
CA ASN A 270 -6.55 -13.17 -25.35
C ASN A 270 -7.93 -13.36 -24.67
N SER A 271 -8.09 -12.93 -23.42
CA SER A 271 -9.31 -13.14 -22.64
C SER A 271 -9.63 -11.91 -21.75
N PRO A 272 -9.79 -10.71 -22.33
CA PRO A 272 -9.94 -9.46 -21.57
C PRO A 272 -11.14 -9.47 -20.62
N ASP A 273 -12.22 -10.20 -20.92
CA ASP A 273 -13.39 -10.29 -20.04
C ASP A 273 -13.12 -11.05 -18.72
N MET A 274 -11.92 -11.61 -18.56
CA MET A 274 -11.55 -12.31 -17.32
C MET A 274 -11.14 -11.34 -16.21
N MET A 275 -10.61 -10.17 -16.55
CA MET A 275 -10.12 -9.22 -15.55
C MET A 275 -11.16 -8.81 -14.51
N ASP A 276 -12.37 -8.46 -14.94
CA ASP A 276 -13.45 -8.06 -14.02
C ASP A 276 -13.77 -9.15 -12.99
N ARG A 277 -13.73 -10.42 -13.42
CA ARG A 277 -13.99 -11.57 -12.53
C ARG A 277 -12.81 -11.87 -11.60
N LEU A 278 -11.58 -11.61 -12.06
CA LEU A 278 -10.36 -11.86 -11.28
C LEU A 278 -10.13 -10.76 -10.25
N LYS A 279 -10.51 -9.51 -10.55
CA LYS A 279 -10.36 -8.38 -9.63
C LYS A 279 -11.07 -8.62 -8.30
N ASP A 280 -12.31 -9.09 -8.33
CA ASP A 280 -13.08 -9.42 -7.11
C ASP A 280 -12.40 -10.50 -6.28
N SER A 281 -11.77 -11.45 -6.95
CA SER A 281 -11.09 -12.56 -6.29
C SER A 281 -9.76 -12.16 -5.66
N VAL A 282 -9.02 -11.23 -6.28
CA VAL A 282 -7.76 -10.70 -5.75
C VAL A 282 -8.00 -9.95 -4.45
N THR A 283 -9.16 -9.33 -4.30
CA THR A 283 -9.54 -8.55 -3.12
C THR A 283 -10.26 -9.35 -2.05
N ASP A 284 -10.60 -10.63 -2.30
CA ASP A 284 -11.24 -11.50 -1.32
C ASP A 284 -10.26 -11.91 -0.21
N THR A 285 -10.49 -11.40 0.99
CA THR A 285 -9.69 -11.70 2.19
C THR A 285 -10.27 -12.83 3.04
N SER A 286 -11.34 -13.50 2.59
CA SER A 286 -12.06 -14.51 3.38
C SER A 286 -11.19 -15.72 3.77
N GLY A 287 -10.20 -16.06 2.95
CA GLY A 287 -9.21 -17.12 3.23
C GLY A 287 -8.05 -16.70 4.14
N SER A 288 -7.95 -15.43 4.56
CA SER A 288 -6.89 -14.92 5.42
C SER A 288 -7.46 -14.28 6.69
N PRO A 289 -7.66 -15.05 7.77
CA PRO A 289 -8.28 -14.55 9.01
C PRO A 289 -7.56 -13.37 9.65
N ILE A 290 -6.24 -13.24 9.51
CA ILE A 290 -5.49 -12.10 10.03
C ILE A 290 -5.73 -10.87 9.16
N LEU A 291 -5.61 -11.00 7.83
CA LEU A 291 -5.86 -9.89 6.91
C LEU A 291 -7.31 -9.42 6.95
N ALA A 292 -8.27 -10.32 7.03
CA ALA A 292 -9.71 -9.98 7.11
C ALA A 292 -10.05 -9.13 8.36
N ARG A 293 -9.22 -9.19 9.42
CA ARG A 293 -9.38 -8.38 10.65
C ARG A 293 -8.42 -7.19 10.72
N ALA A 294 -7.61 -7.00 9.69
CA ALA A 294 -6.68 -5.88 9.62
C ALA A 294 -7.44 -4.55 9.59
N PRO A 295 -6.87 -3.45 10.12
CA PRO A 295 -7.36 -2.11 9.81
C PRO A 295 -7.51 -1.90 8.30
N LEU A 296 -8.51 -1.11 7.89
CA LEU A 296 -8.80 -0.85 6.46
C LEU A 296 -7.56 -0.40 5.69
N LEU A 297 -6.78 0.49 6.28
CA LEU A 297 -5.51 0.93 5.71
C LEU A 297 -4.62 -0.26 5.32
N LEU A 298 -4.43 -1.21 6.23
CA LEU A 298 -3.57 -2.36 6.00
C LEU A 298 -4.14 -3.29 4.93
N GLN A 299 -5.45 -3.55 4.97
CA GLN A 299 -6.12 -4.35 3.93
C GLN A 299 -5.89 -3.74 2.54
N LYS A 300 -6.24 -2.46 2.38
CA LYS A 300 -6.15 -1.78 1.06
C LYS A 300 -4.70 -1.66 0.57
N SER A 301 -3.77 -1.26 1.46
CA SER A 301 -2.36 -1.07 1.06
C SER A 301 -1.64 -2.36 0.70
N LEU A 302 -1.98 -3.47 1.38
CA LEU A 302 -1.41 -4.78 1.07
C LEU A 302 -1.95 -5.37 -0.24
N LEU A 303 -3.22 -5.06 -0.56
CA LEU A 303 -3.87 -5.53 -1.77
C LEU A 303 -3.50 -4.69 -3.01
N PHE A 304 -3.18 -3.41 -2.82
CA PHE A 304 -2.98 -2.45 -3.91
C PHE A 304 -1.99 -2.90 -4.99
N PRO A 305 -0.78 -3.40 -4.68
CA PRO A 305 0.16 -3.83 -5.71
C PRO A 305 -0.38 -4.99 -6.56
N TYR A 306 -1.17 -5.86 -5.96
CA TYR A 306 -1.74 -7.04 -6.63
C TYR A 306 -3.00 -6.71 -7.42
N SER A 307 -3.90 -5.88 -6.89
CA SER A 307 -5.17 -5.56 -7.53
C SER A 307 -5.04 -4.42 -8.54
N GLU A 308 -4.55 -3.26 -8.10
CA GLU A 308 -4.41 -2.11 -8.98
C GLU A 308 -3.18 -2.26 -9.90
N GLY A 309 -2.09 -2.88 -9.41
CA GLY A 309 -0.94 -3.22 -10.25
C GLY A 309 -1.30 -4.18 -11.37
N LEU A 310 -2.08 -5.24 -11.09
CA LEU A 310 -2.61 -6.15 -12.12
C LEU A 310 -3.49 -5.41 -13.12
N SER A 311 -4.42 -4.56 -12.64
CA SER A 311 -5.30 -3.77 -13.50
C SER A 311 -4.52 -2.80 -14.40
N PHE A 312 -3.47 -2.20 -13.87
CA PHE A 312 -2.56 -1.32 -14.61
C PHE A 312 -1.82 -2.08 -15.72
N GLU A 313 -1.22 -3.21 -15.40
CA GLU A 313 -0.46 -4.02 -16.38
C GLU A 313 -1.38 -4.62 -17.44
N ASP A 314 -2.56 -5.10 -17.08
CA ASP A 314 -3.55 -5.61 -18.02
C ASP A 314 -4.01 -4.53 -19.01
N ALA A 315 -4.29 -3.31 -18.53
CA ALA A 315 -4.66 -2.20 -19.39
C ALA A 315 -3.58 -1.86 -20.44
N ILE A 316 -2.31 -1.95 -20.07
CA ILE A 316 -1.18 -1.73 -21.00
C ILE A 316 -1.02 -2.95 -21.92
N LEU A 317 -1.13 -4.16 -21.38
CA LEU A 317 -1.01 -5.41 -22.12
C LEU A 317 -2.05 -5.48 -23.24
N VAL A 318 -3.30 -5.22 -22.94
CA VAL A 318 -4.40 -5.24 -23.91
C VAL A 318 -4.26 -4.17 -24.98
N LYS A 319 -3.78 -2.98 -24.60
CA LYS A 319 -3.68 -1.83 -25.52
C LYS A 319 -2.39 -1.81 -26.34
N ALA A 320 -1.26 -2.23 -25.78
CA ALA A 320 0.07 -2.02 -26.34
C ALA A 320 0.92 -3.31 -26.41
N GLY A 321 0.42 -4.43 -25.88
CA GLY A 321 1.07 -5.74 -25.94
C GLY A 321 2.19 -5.94 -24.93
N LYS A 322 2.77 -7.14 -24.94
CA LYS A 322 3.72 -7.62 -23.92
C LYS A 322 5.00 -6.80 -23.79
N GLU A 323 5.55 -6.31 -24.91
CA GLU A 323 6.80 -5.50 -24.86
C GLU A 323 6.56 -4.19 -24.08
N ALA A 324 5.39 -3.57 -24.26
CA ALA A 324 5.01 -2.36 -23.53
C ALA A 324 4.78 -2.67 -22.06
N ALA A 325 3.96 -3.70 -21.76
CA ALA A 325 3.59 -4.07 -20.39
C ALA A 325 4.82 -4.50 -19.55
N PHE A 326 5.74 -5.28 -20.08
CA PHE A 326 6.86 -5.82 -19.31
C PHE A 326 8.15 -5.01 -19.44
N SER A 327 8.61 -4.74 -20.67
CA SER A 327 9.93 -4.09 -20.87
C SER A 327 9.87 -2.57 -20.76
N ALA A 328 8.88 -1.94 -21.40
CA ALA A 328 8.82 -0.49 -21.47
C ALA A 328 8.40 0.13 -20.13
N VAL A 329 7.47 -0.48 -19.40
CA VAL A 329 7.07 -0.03 -18.05
C VAL A 329 8.22 -0.16 -17.06
N LEU A 330 9.02 -1.22 -17.10
CA LEU A 330 10.23 -1.33 -16.27
C LEU A 330 11.29 -0.26 -16.60
N ALA A 331 11.37 0.15 -17.85
CA ALA A 331 12.30 1.20 -18.27
C ALA A 331 11.82 2.62 -17.91
N ASN A 332 10.51 2.83 -17.92
CA ASN A 332 9.86 4.11 -17.63
C ASN A 332 8.70 3.90 -16.65
N PRO A 333 8.98 3.58 -15.39
CA PRO A 333 7.94 3.25 -14.43
C PRO A 333 7.09 4.48 -14.07
N PRO A 334 5.81 4.28 -13.70
CA PRO A 334 4.98 5.34 -13.15
C PRO A 334 5.61 5.92 -11.88
N ALA A 335 5.35 7.19 -11.64
CA ALA A 335 5.92 7.95 -10.52
C ALA A 335 4.95 8.06 -9.32
N SER A 336 3.70 7.65 -9.46
CA SER A 336 2.68 7.82 -8.43
C SER A 336 1.61 6.73 -8.44
N THR A 337 0.91 6.58 -7.32
CA THR A 337 -0.27 5.71 -7.22
C THR A 337 -1.41 6.17 -8.13
N PHE A 338 -1.49 7.49 -8.41
CA PHE A 338 -2.43 8.04 -9.39
C PHE A 338 -2.26 7.40 -10.77
N GLU A 339 -1.04 7.29 -11.27
CA GLU A 339 -0.77 6.69 -12.59
C GLU A 339 -1.09 5.18 -12.60
N ILE A 340 -0.91 4.48 -11.49
CA ILE A 340 -1.32 3.08 -11.35
C ILE A 340 -2.85 2.96 -11.42
N MET A 341 -3.58 3.80 -10.69
CA MET A 341 -5.06 3.80 -10.69
C MET A 341 -5.65 4.29 -12.02
N HIS A 342 -4.88 5.06 -12.79
CA HIS A 342 -5.28 5.64 -14.08
C HIS A 342 -4.30 5.28 -15.21
N PRO A 343 -4.29 4.01 -15.69
CA PRO A 343 -3.35 3.57 -16.73
C PRO A 343 -3.39 4.42 -18.01
N ALA A 344 -4.57 4.97 -18.33
CA ALA A 344 -4.73 5.88 -19.47
C ALA A 344 -3.95 7.18 -19.28
N ALA A 345 -3.89 7.72 -18.05
CA ALA A 345 -3.11 8.90 -17.72
C ALA A 345 -1.60 8.64 -17.87
N TYR A 346 -1.13 7.50 -17.36
CA TYR A 346 0.26 7.06 -17.57
C TYR A 346 0.61 6.95 -19.07
N MET A 347 -0.20 6.22 -19.84
CA MET A 347 0.05 6.01 -21.29
C MET A 347 0.01 7.28 -22.12
N THR A 348 -0.72 8.31 -21.68
CA THR A 348 -0.85 9.60 -22.38
C THR A 348 -0.02 10.70 -21.75
N HIS A 349 0.79 10.37 -20.72
CA HIS A 349 1.65 11.30 -20.00
C HIS A 349 0.89 12.52 -19.43
N VAL A 350 -0.28 12.28 -18.83
CA VAL A 350 -1.02 13.33 -18.13
C VAL A 350 -0.22 13.76 -16.90
N PRO A 351 0.04 15.06 -16.71
CA PRO A 351 0.76 15.53 -15.54
C PRO A 351 0.04 15.16 -14.23
N VAL A 352 0.77 14.59 -13.28
CA VAL A 352 0.24 14.29 -11.95
C VAL A 352 0.25 15.55 -11.10
N PRO A 353 -0.86 15.90 -10.41
CA PRO A 353 -0.89 17.05 -9.52
C PRO A 353 0.06 16.87 -8.34
N VAL A 354 0.99 17.81 -8.16
CA VAL A 354 1.91 17.82 -7.01
C VAL A 354 1.86 19.19 -6.33
N LEU A 355 1.55 19.21 -5.04
CA LEU A 355 1.60 20.39 -4.18
C LEU A 355 3.02 20.62 -3.67
N ARG A 356 3.26 21.79 -3.06
CA ARG A 356 4.59 22.20 -2.57
C ARG A 356 4.49 22.70 -1.14
N PHE A 357 5.57 22.51 -0.36
CA PHE A 357 5.76 23.23 0.88
C PHE A 357 6.58 24.52 0.64
N ALA A 358 6.16 25.60 1.29
CA ALA A 358 7.05 26.72 1.59
C ALA A 358 8.11 26.28 2.60
N ASP A 359 9.18 27.06 2.77
CA ASP A 359 10.11 26.81 3.87
C ASP A 359 9.45 27.17 5.20
N ILE A 360 8.93 26.14 5.87
CA ILE A 360 8.27 26.28 7.18
C ILE A 360 9.24 26.08 8.34
N HIS A 361 10.46 25.61 8.09
CA HIS A 361 11.46 25.32 9.13
C HIS A 361 11.75 26.51 10.05
N PRO A 362 11.95 27.75 9.52
CA PRO A 362 12.16 28.91 10.38
C PRO A 362 11.02 29.23 11.35
N LEU A 363 9.80 28.75 11.04
CA LEU A 363 8.61 28.97 11.88
C LEU A 363 8.49 27.93 12.99
N ILE A 364 9.02 26.72 12.79
CA ILE A 364 8.77 25.58 13.69
C ILE A 364 10.02 25.13 14.45
N ASP A 365 11.23 25.35 13.94
CA ASP A 365 12.47 24.78 14.45
C ASP A 365 12.79 25.13 15.91
N ALA A 366 12.21 26.18 16.47
CA ALA A 366 12.41 26.50 17.88
C ALA A 366 11.83 25.43 18.83
N GLU A 367 10.63 24.91 18.51
CA GLU A 367 9.84 24.03 19.38
C GLU A 367 9.65 22.62 18.82
N TYR A 368 9.85 22.43 17.54
CA TYR A 368 9.61 21.17 16.82
C TYR A 368 10.85 20.70 16.08
N ALA A 369 10.94 19.41 15.89
CA ALA A 369 11.88 18.76 14.98
C ALA A 369 11.11 18.13 13.81
N PRO A 370 11.66 18.14 12.58
CA PRO A 370 11.12 17.38 11.49
C PRO A 370 10.93 15.90 11.88
N TYR A 371 9.78 15.31 11.52
CA TYR A 371 9.48 13.94 11.87
C TYR A 371 9.13 13.10 10.66
N ASP A 372 8.27 13.64 9.78
CA ASP A 372 7.86 12.97 8.56
C ASP A 372 7.29 13.99 7.55
N VAL A 373 7.49 13.75 6.26
CA VAL A 373 6.95 14.55 5.17
C VAL A 373 6.61 13.63 4.00
N GLY A 374 5.52 13.87 3.31
CA GLY A 374 5.15 13.03 2.19
C GLY A 374 3.93 13.51 1.42
N VAL A 375 3.56 12.72 0.45
CA VAL A 375 2.35 12.87 -0.36
C VAL A 375 1.20 12.13 0.31
N MET A 376 0.02 12.75 0.29
CA MET A 376 -1.26 12.06 0.45
C MET A 376 -1.84 11.91 -0.95
N GLY A 377 -1.48 10.81 -1.60
CA GLY A 377 -1.90 10.49 -2.97
C GLY A 377 -3.39 10.21 -3.09
N GLU A 378 -3.85 10.00 -4.30
CA GLU A 378 -5.26 9.64 -4.55
C GLU A 378 -5.66 8.37 -3.80
N PHE A 379 -4.78 7.39 -3.74
CA PHE A 379 -5.00 6.15 -3.02
C PHE A 379 -5.12 6.34 -1.50
N ASP A 380 -4.23 7.15 -0.92
CA ASP A 380 -4.28 7.45 0.52
C ASP A 380 -5.57 8.19 0.90
N VAL A 381 -5.98 9.15 0.06
CA VAL A 381 -7.22 9.89 0.24
C VAL A 381 -8.43 8.99 0.10
N ARG A 382 -8.40 8.00 -0.82
CA ARG A 382 -9.44 6.98 -0.92
C ARG A 382 -9.59 6.20 0.38
N ILE A 383 -8.49 5.70 0.94
CA ILE A 383 -8.50 4.97 2.21
C ILE A 383 -9.03 5.85 3.35
N LEU A 384 -8.54 7.09 3.45
CA LEU A 384 -8.94 8.02 4.50
C LEU A 384 -10.44 8.34 4.41
N THR A 385 -10.95 8.65 3.23
CA THR A 385 -12.35 9.00 3.02
C THR A 385 -13.27 7.79 3.16
N GLU A 386 -12.83 6.59 2.78
CA GLU A 386 -13.55 5.34 2.99
C GLU A 386 -13.67 5.02 4.50
N LEU A 387 -12.56 5.15 5.24
CA LEU A 387 -12.55 4.93 6.69
C LEU A 387 -13.43 5.93 7.44
N PHE A 388 -13.44 7.19 6.99
CA PHE A 388 -14.12 8.29 7.68
C PHE A 388 -15.57 8.47 7.24
N GLY A 389 -15.87 8.25 5.96
CA GLY A 389 -17.18 8.54 5.37
C GLY A 389 -17.90 7.33 4.76
N GLY A 390 -17.18 6.20 4.62
CA GLY A 390 -17.66 5.01 3.93
C GLY A 390 -17.39 5.03 2.42
N GLU A 391 -17.54 3.87 1.78
CA GLU A 391 -17.15 3.61 0.39
C GLU A 391 -17.78 4.59 -0.61
N GLN A 392 -19.06 4.90 -0.47
CA GLN A 392 -19.75 5.84 -1.37
C GLN A 392 -19.17 7.25 -1.33
N ILE A 393 -18.75 7.70 -0.15
CA ILE A 393 -18.08 9.01 0.01
C ILE A 393 -16.68 8.95 -0.59
N ALA A 394 -15.96 7.86 -0.39
CA ALA A 394 -14.64 7.66 -0.99
C ALA A 394 -14.73 7.71 -2.52
N ASP A 395 -15.64 6.97 -3.13
CA ASP A 395 -15.84 6.97 -4.60
C ASP A 395 -16.14 8.36 -5.15
N ALA A 396 -17.00 9.12 -4.45
CA ALA A 396 -17.35 10.47 -4.87
C ALA A 396 -16.21 11.47 -4.71
N LEU A 397 -15.40 11.36 -3.65
CA LEU A 397 -14.34 12.32 -3.36
C LEU A 397 -13.02 11.98 -4.05
N THR A 398 -12.67 10.70 -4.18
CA THR A 398 -11.39 10.29 -4.76
C THR A 398 -11.24 10.80 -6.20
N SER A 399 -12.29 10.71 -7.01
CA SER A 399 -12.30 11.21 -8.39
C SER A 399 -12.08 12.73 -8.50
N GLU A 400 -12.31 13.47 -7.44
CA GLU A 400 -12.18 14.91 -7.36
C GLU A 400 -10.87 15.38 -6.70
N TRP A 401 -10.02 14.45 -6.28
CA TRP A 401 -8.69 14.75 -5.74
C TRP A 401 -7.81 15.43 -6.79
N ASN A 402 -7.03 16.43 -6.37
CA ASN A 402 -6.13 17.18 -7.23
C ASN A 402 -4.83 17.56 -6.49
N GLY A 403 -4.33 16.68 -5.67
CA GLY A 403 -3.08 16.82 -4.92
C GLY A 403 -3.26 16.83 -3.41
N GLY A 404 -2.27 16.30 -2.70
CA GLY A 404 -2.24 16.28 -1.24
C GLY A 404 -0.82 16.06 -0.74
N ILE A 405 -0.42 16.81 0.30
CA ILE A 405 0.87 16.70 0.98
C ILE A 405 0.68 16.85 2.48
N TYR A 406 1.54 16.19 3.24
CA TYR A 406 1.53 16.31 4.70
C TYR A 406 2.93 16.55 5.26
N TYR A 407 2.98 17.16 6.43
CA TYR A 407 4.19 17.36 7.21
C TYR A 407 3.90 17.05 8.68
N ALA A 408 4.67 16.15 9.26
CA ALA A 408 4.61 15.83 10.68
C ALA A 408 5.87 16.36 11.38
N ALA A 409 5.68 17.03 12.50
CA ALA A 409 6.76 17.56 13.32
C ALA A 409 6.63 17.04 14.75
N GLN A 410 7.72 16.62 15.36
CA GLN A 410 7.73 16.16 16.74
C GLN A 410 8.10 17.29 17.70
N ARG A 411 7.33 17.45 18.77
CA ARG A 411 7.63 18.43 19.83
C ARG A 411 8.96 18.12 20.49
N LYS A 412 9.88 19.07 20.55
CA LYS A 412 11.17 18.94 21.26
C LYS A 412 10.99 18.75 22.77
N SER A 413 9.83 19.12 23.31
CA SER A 413 9.47 18.86 24.71
C SER A 413 9.21 17.40 25.05
N ALA A 414 8.97 16.53 24.05
CA ALA A 414 8.84 15.09 24.23
C ALA A 414 10.22 14.45 24.41
N VAL A 415 10.70 14.35 25.65
CA VAL A 415 12.07 13.89 25.95
C VAL A 415 12.16 12.42 26.36
N THR A 416 11.09 11.83 26.92
CA THR A 416 11.06 10.40 27.29
C THR A 416 10.62 9.54 26.10
N ALA A 417 10.93 8.24 26.13
CA ALA A 417 10.52 7.30 25.09
C ALA A 417 8.98 7.27 24.97
N GLU A 418 8.29 7.14 26.09
CA GLU A 418 6.83 7.11 26.12
C GLU A 418 6.20 8.39 25.57
N ALA A 419 6.80 9.56 25.90
CA ALA A 419 6.35 10.83 25.36
C ALA A 419 6.54 10.91 23.83
N LYS A 420 7.68 10.42 23.32
CA LYS A 420 7.98 10.42 21.89
C LYS A 420 7.09 9.47 21.10
N GLU A 421 6.69 8.34 21.68
CA GLU A 421 5.80 7.36 21.09
C GLU A 421 4.31 7.74 21.15
N SER A 422 3.99 8.83 21.84
CA SER A 422 2.62 9.35 21.94
C SER A 422 2.27 10.23 20.74
N THR A 423 1.04 10.09 20.21
CA THR A 423 0.50 11.00 19.18
C THR A 423 0.45 12.46 19.63
N ALA A 424 0.40 12.72 20.95
CA ALA A 424 0.46 14.07 21.51
C ALA A 424 1.84 14.75 21.27
N SER A 425 2.90 13.98 21.01
CA SER A 425 4.21 14.53 20.63
C SER A 425 4.23 15.05 19.20
N ILE A 426 3.30 14.65 18.35
CA ILE A 426 3.26 14.98 16.93
C ILE A 426 2.30 16.14 16.67
N ALA A 427 2.79 17.14 15.95
CA ALA A 427 1.98 18.15 15.29
C ALA A 427 1.96 17.84 13.78
N LEU A 428 0.79 17.93 13.16
CA LEU A 428 0.53 17.51 11.78
C LEU A 428 -0.01 18.68 10.95
N LEU A 429 0.51 18.83 9.74
CA LEU A 429 -0.06 19.65 8.68
C LEU A 429 -0.50 18.74 7.54
N TYR A 430 -1.64 19.05 6.95
CA TYR A 430 -2.09 18.42 5.72
C TYR A 430 -2.68 19.49 4.80
N GLN A 431 -2.16 19.59 3.58
CA GLN A 431 -2.65 20.46 2.53
C GLN A 431 -3.17 19.60 1.39
N SER A 432 -4.42 19.80 0.98
CA SER A 432 -4.99 19.16 -0.20
C SER A 432 -5.61 20.17 -1.15
N LYS A 433 -5.75 19.77 -2.41
CA LYS A 433 -6.44 20.49 -3.45
C LYS A 433 -7.48 19.58 -4.11
N TRP A 434 -8.59 20.15 -4.51
CA TRP A 434 -9.72 19.45 -5.10
C TRP A 434 -10.07 20.07 -6.46
N LYS A 435 -10.75 19.32 -7.32
CA LYS A 435 -11.16 19.84 -8.64
C LYS A 435 -12.23 20.92 -8.54
N ASN A 436 -13.01 20.94 -7.46
CA ASN A 436 -14.06 21.93 -7.22
C ASN A 436 -14.26 22.22 -5.72
N GLU A 437 -14.91 23.35 -5.39
CA GLU A 437 -15.14 23.78 -4.01
C GLU A 437 -16.12 22.89 -3.23
N ASP A 438 -17.07 22.25 -3.90
CA ASP A 438 -18.04 21.38 -3.24
C ASP A 438 -17.37 20.11 -2.71
N SER A 439 -16.42 19.58 -3.46
CA SER A 439 -15.59 18.44 -3.03
C SER A 439 -14.65 18.84 -1.89
N ALA A 440 -14.01 20.02 -1.97
CA ALA A 440 -13.22 20.57 -0.87
C ALA A 440 -14.06 20.69 0.42
N ARG A 441 -15.25 21.27 0.33
CA ARG A 441 -16.18 21.41 1.44
C ARG A 441 -16.67 20.08 1.99
N SER A 442 -16.90 19.11 1.11
CA SER A 442 -17.32 17.76 1.51
C SER A 442 -16.20 17.05 2.25
N PHE A 443 -14.95 17.18 1.79
CA PHE A 443 -13.80 16.64 2.49
C PHE A 443 -13.62 17.26 3.88
N VAL A 444 -13.74 18.59 4.02
CA VAL A 444 -13.67 19.27 5.34
C VAL A 444 -14.71 18.68 6.29
N ARG A 445 -15.95 18.47 5.84
CA ARG A 445 -17.01 17.86 6.67
C ARG A 445 -16.69 16.42 7.10
N VAL A 446 -16.17 15.62 6.17
CA VAL A 446 -15.75 14.23 6.45
C VAL A 446 -14.62 14.23 7.47
N TYR A 447 -13.61 15.08 7.29
CA TYR A 447 -12.47 15.16 8.20
C TYR A 447 -12.88 15.67 9.58
N ALA A 448 -13.65 16.77 9.66
CA ALA A 448 -14.16 17.32 10.91
C ALA A 448 -15.01 16.30 11.68
N GLY A 449 -15.84 15.52 10.99
CA GLY A 449 -16.66 14.46 11.54
C GLY A 449 -15.88 13.35 12.24
N GLN A 450 -14.60 13.20 11.97
CA GLN A 450 -13.73 12.18 12.59
C GLN A 450 -12.94 12.70 13.79
N LEU A 451 -12.85 14.01 14.01
CA LEU A 451 -12.13 14.57 15.15
C LEU A 451 -12.59 13.99 16.51
N PRO A 452 -13.90 13.73 16.75
CA PRO A 452 -14.35 13.11 17.99
C PRO A 452 -13.82 11.68 18.24
N ARG A 453 -13.45 10.96 17.18
CA ARG A 453 -12.82 9.63 17.30
C ARG A 453 -11.33 9.74 17.59
N LYS A 454 -10.69 10.78 17.07
CA LYS A 454 -9.26 11.03 17.24
C LYS A 454 -8.91 11.62 18.60
N TYR A 455 -9.77 12.49 19.13
CA TYR A 455 -9.46 13.33 20.29
C TYR A 455 -10.52 13.27 21.37
N SER A 456 -10.07 13.18 22.61
CA SER A 456 -10.88 13.46 23.79
C SER A 456 -10.88 14.96 24.10
N GLY A 457 -11.92 15.45 24.78
CA GLY A 457 -12.03 16.86 25.15
C GLY A 457 -12.12 17.82 23.95
N LEU A 458 -12.61 17.35 22.80
CA LEU A 458 -12.82 18.16 21.61
C LEU A 458 -13.87 19.23 21.85
N VAL A 459 -13.49 20.50 21.67
CA VAL A 459 -14.40 21.65 21.81
C VAL A 459 -14.19 22.61 20.64
N ARG A 460 -15.25 22.88 19.87
CA ARG A 460 -15.22 23.89 18.81
C ARG A 460 -15.18 25.30 19.39
N ARG A 461 -14.29 26.14 18.90
CA ARG A 461 -14.03 27.50 19.36
C ARG A 461 -14.48 28.52 18.31
N THR A 462 -15.78 28.61 18.08
CA THR A 462 -16.37 29.47 17.02
C THR A 462 -16.01 30.95 17.16
N LYS A 463 -15.65 31.43 18.36
CA LYS A 463 -15.19 32.81 18.60
C LYS A 463 -13.79 33.08 18.07
N ASP A 464 -13.00 32.03 17.86
CA ASP A 464 -11.63 32.10 17.38
C ASP A 464 -11.55 31.85 15.87
N GLU A 465 -12.66 31.49 15.22
CA GLU A 465 -12.76 31.34 13.76
C GLU A 465 -12.69 32.72 13.10
N ALA A 466 -11.83 32.89 12.11
CA ALA A 466 -11.66 34.17 11.41
C ALA A 466 -12.88 34.48 10.53
N ASP A 467 -13.45 33.46 9.91
CA ASP A 467 -14.65 33.54 9.07
C ASP A 467 -15.31 32.15 8.91
N ALA A 468 -16.26 32.03 8.03
CA ALA A 468 -17.00 30.79 7.76
C ALA A 468 -16.18 29.70 7.05
N SER A 469 -14.99 30.01 6.57
CA SER A 469 -14.09 29.05 5.93
C SER A 469 -13.16 28.35 6.93
N GLU A 470 -13.14 28.78 8.20
CA GLU A 470 -12.35 28.19 9.27
C GLU A 470 -13.24 27.41 10.26
N GLU A 471 -12.72 26.30 10.73
CA GLU A 471 -13.19 25.58 11.92
C GLU A 471 -12.03 25.43 12.90
N VAL A 472 -12.20 25.92 14.11
CA VAL A 472 -11.18 25.89 15.16
C VAL A 472 -11.64 25.05 16.32
N TYR A 473 -10.78 24.11 16.74
CA TYR A 473 -11.06 23.23 17.87
C TYR A 473 -9.90 23.23 18.87
N THR A 474 -10.21 22.99 20.14
CA THR A 474 -9.23 22.59 21.14
C THR A 474 -9.40 21.11 21.45
N THR A 475 -8.30 20.43 21.76
CA THR A 475 -8.25 19.00 22.07
C THR A 475 -7.30 18.74 23.23
N ASN A 476 -7.27 17.50 23.72
CA ASN A 476 -6.25 17.06 24.69
C ASN A 476 -4.82 17.02 24.13
N GLU A 477 -4.63 17.17 22.81
CA GLU A 477 -3.31 17.17 22.15
C GLU A 477 -2.93 18.51 21.54
N GLY A 478 -3.73 19.55 21.73
CA GLY A 478 -3.52 20.92 21.22
C GLY A 478 -4.65 21.40 20.32
N ASP A 479 -4.41 22.50 19.62
CA ASP A 479 -5.40 23.09 18.73
C ASP A 479 -5.51 22.30 17.41
N VAL A 480 -6.71 22.34 16.81
CA VAL A 480 -6.98 21.87 15.45
C VAL A 480 -7.58 23.03 14.66
N LEU A 481 -7.02 23.27 13.48
CA LEU A 481 -7.51 24.24 12.51
C LEU A 481 -7.83 23.50 11.21
N LEU A 482 -9.07 23.59 10.77
CA LEU A 482 -9.50 23.25 9.41
C LEU A 482 -9.79 24.55 8.67
N SER A 483 -9.24 24.74 7.48
CA SER A 483 -9.46 25.95 6.69
C SER A 483 -9.61 25.60 5.22
N MET A 484 -10.52 26.27 4.56
CA MET A 484 -10.77 26.12 3.12
C MET A 484 -10.55 27.45 2.40
N ASP A 485 -9.83 27.43 1.29
CA ASP A 485 -9.66 28.56 0.37
C ASP A 485 -9.89 28.08 -1.07
N GLY A 486 -11.06 28.43 -1.62
CA GLY A 486 -11.50 27.91 -2.90
C GLY A 486 -11.51 26.38 -2.91
N THR A 487 -10.69 25.78 -3.77
CA THR A 487 -10.53 24.33 -3.89
C THR A 487 -9.46 23.74 -2.94
N GLY A 488 -8.75 24.59 -2.20
CA GLY A 488 -7.72 24.19 -1.25
C GLY A 488 -8.28 23.91 0.14
N VAL A 489 -7.80 22.85 0.79
CA VAL A 489 -8.10 22.54 2.20
C VAL A 489 -6.80 22.41 2.97
N PHE A 490 -6.71 23.15 4.06
CA PHE A 490 -5.60 23.07 5.01
C PHE A 490 -6.09 22.51 6.35
N VAL A 491 -5.35 21.56 6.87
CA VAL A 491 -5.56 20.95 8.19
C VAL A 491 -4.30 21.13 9.01
N SER A 492 -4.46 21.59 10.24
CA SER A 492 -3.38 21.62 11.24
C SER A 492 -3.87 20.99 12.53
N GLU A 493 -3.11 20.05 13.06
CA GLU A 493 -3.41 19.37 14.31
C GLU A 493 -2.21 19.43 15.26
N GLY A 494 -2.43 19.97 16.46
CA GLY A 494 -1.41 20.01 17.52
C GLY A 494 -0.45 21.22 17.48
N PHE A 495 -0.43 22.03 16.43
CA PHE A 495 0.24 23.33 16.46
C PHE A 495 -0.66 24.36 17.18
N PRO A 496 -0.06 25.35 17.90
CA PRO A 496 -0.82 26.49 18.43
C PRO A 496 -1.52 27.24 17.29
N LEU A 497 -2.77 27.68 17.49
CA LEU A 497 -3.60 28.32 16.45
C LEU A 497 -2.89 29.46 15.70
N ALA A 498 -2.19 30.33 16.43
CA ALA A 498 -1.47 31.46 15.83
C ALA A 498 -0.34 30.99 14.90
N LEU A 499 0.35 29.89 15.23
CA LEU A 499 1.38 29.27 14.38
C LEU A 499 0.72 28.54 13.21
N ALA A 500 -0.37 27.79 13.44
CA ALA A 500 -1.10 27.08 12.42
C ALA A 500 -1.56 28.01 11.27
N ARG A 501 -2.06 29.21 11.59
CA ARG A 501 -2.42 30.22 10.59
C ARG A 501 -1.24 30.73 9.79
N LYS A 502 -0.10 31.00 10.45
CA LYS A 502 1.13 31.40 9.73
C LYS A 502 1.63 30.31 8.78
N LEU A 503 1.55 29.06 9.20
CA LEU A 503 1.93 27.91 8.38
C LEU A 503 0.99 27.77 7.19
N ARG A 504 -0.33 27.90 7.39
CA ARG A 504 -1.32 27.91 6.31
C ARG A 504 -1.00 29.00 5.27
N ASP A 505 -0.83 30.24 5.71
CA ASP A 505 -0.60 31.38 4.84
C ASP A 505 0.71 31.22 4.05
N SER A 506 1.75 30.69 4.70
CA SER A 506 3.03 30.39 4.07
C SER A 506 2.89 29.29 3.00
N ILE A 507 2.21 28.19 3.30
CA ILE A 507 2.02 27.07 2.36
C ILE A 507 1.12 27.49 1.20
N ALA A 508 0.05 28.23 1.45
CA ALA A 508 -0.84 28.73 0.40
C ALA A 508 -0.13 29.63 -0.61
N SER A 509 0.86 30.44 -0.15
CA SER A 509 1.59 31.38 -0.99
C SER A 509 2.45 30.76 -2.09
N VAL A 510 2.80 29.47 -1.98
CA VAL A 510 3.68 28.78 -2.94
C VAL A 510 2.92 27.82 -3.87
N GLN A 511 1.60 27.62 -3.66
CA GLN A 511 0.80 26.78 -4.53
C GLN A 511 0.60 27.42 -5.89
N SER A 512 0.71 26.64 -6.95
CA SER A 512 0.42 27.07 -8.32
C SER A 512 -0.25 25.93 -9.09
N ASP A 513 -0.97 26.27 -10.16
CA ASP A 513 -1.57 25.29 -11.07
C ASP A 513 -0.56 24.71 -12.08
N ALA A 514 0.67 25.23 -12.10
CA ALA A 514 1.72 24.70 -12.95
C ALA A 514 2.21 23.36 -12.40
N PRO A 515 2.33 22.30 -13.24
CA PRO A 515 2.96 21.06 -12.81
C PRO A 515 4.37 21.35 -12.31
N LEU A 516 4.82 20.63 -11.29
CA LEU A 516 6.22 20.65 -10.90
C LEU A 516 7.03 20.21 -12.12
N GLN A 517 7.90 21.09 -12.62
CA GLN A 517 8.91 20.66 -13.57
C GLN A 517 9.82 19.69 -12.83
N VAL A 518 9.81 18.44 -13.23
CA VAL A 518 10.84 17.50 -12.83
C VAL A 518 12.14 18.11 -13.31
N ALA A 519 12.94 18.68 -12.39
CA ALA A 519 14.31 19.05 -12.70
C ALA A 519 14.96 17.77 -13.19
N GLY A 520 15.45 17.77 -14.44
CA GLY A 520 16.09 16.59 -15.01
C GLY A 520 17.11 16.05 -14.02
N GLU A 521 17.26 14.74 -14.00
CA GLU A 521 18.13 13.89 -13.19
C GLU A 521 19.05 14.69 -12.26
N VAL A 522 18.68 14.81 -11.00
CA VAL A 522 19.59 15.31 -9.98
C VAL A 522 20.67 14.23 -9.89
N GLU A 523 21.84 14.48 -10.49
CA GLU A 523 23.03 13.70 -10.18
C GLU A 523 23.11 13.62 -8.66
N SER A 524 22.95 12.44 -8.13
CA SER A 524 23.10 12.16 -6.72
C SER A 524 24.54 12.48 -6.32
N LYS A 525 24.78 13.71 -5.87
CA LYS A 525 25.99 14.03 -5.12
C LYS A 525 25.95 13.16 -3.87
N GLY A 526 26.92 12.26 -3.79
CA GLY A 526 27.08 11.37 -2.65
C GLY A 526 27.08 12.15 -1.32
N PRO A 527 26.66 11.52 -0.23
CA PRO A 527 26.39 12.16 1.03
C PRO A 527 27.63 12.84 1.62
N GLU A 528 27.48 14.08 2.03
CA GLU A 528 28.45 14.72 2.93
C GLU A 528 28.44 13.99 4.28
N ALA A 529 29.63 13.55 4.70
CA ALA A 529 29.82 12.84 5.95
C ALA A 529 29.56 13.81 7.12
N GLY A 530 28.51 13.60 7.90
CA GLY A 530 28.31 14.28 9.18
C GLY A 530 26.89 14.71 9.56
N SER A 531 25.87 14.55 8.73
CA SER A 531 24.50 14.82 9.15
C SER A 531 23.86 13.54 9.73
N GLU A 532 23.28 13.65 10.93
CA GLU A 532 22.37 12.66 11.47
C GLU A 532 21.19 12.55 10.47
N ARG A 533 21.15 11.47 9.69
CA ARG A 533 20.11 11.25 8.69
C ARG A 533 18.87 10.74 9.40
N ILE A 534 17.85 11.57 9.42
CA ILE A 534 16.52 11.12 9.75
C ILE A 534 15.94 10.55 8.44
N ASP A 535 15.70 9.26 8.43
CA ASP A 535 15.05 8.60 7.30
C ASP A 535 13.57 9.04 7.23
N PRO A 536 13.08 9.61 6.13
CA PRO A 536 11.70 10.03 6.02
C PRO A 536 10.77 8.84 6.22
N GLY A 537 9.63 9.09 6.81
CA GLY A 537 8.54 8.11 6.89
C GLY A 537 8.20 7.62 5.49
N LEU A 538 7.77 6.40 5.43
CA LEU A 538 7.28 5.84 4.18
C LEU A 538 5.94 6.50 3.86
N SER A 539 5.62 6.75 2.59
CA SER A 539 4.24 6.98 2.22
C SER A 539 3.37 5.88 2.83
N LEU A 540 2.14 6.20 3.19
CA LEU A 540 1.24 5.29 3.89
C LEU A 540 1.16 3.91 3.24
N VAL A 541 1.20 3.87 1.92
CA VAL A 541 1.16 2.65 1.10
C VAL A 541 2.51 1.94 1.06
N ARG A 542 3.62 2.69 1.02
CA ARG A 542 4.97 2.16 0.90
C ARG A 542 5.39 1.23 2.04
N LEU A 543 4.87 1.48 3.24
CA LEU A 543 5.14 0.64 4.41
C LEU A 543 4.50 -0.74 4.31
N LEU A 544 3.40 -0.85 3.60
CA LEU A 544 2.45 -1.95 3.73
C LEU A 544 2.34 -2.82 2.47
N SER A 545 2.78 -2.31 1.31
CA SER A 545 2.64 -2.98 0.02
C SER A 545 3.46 -4.28 -0.15
N SER A 546 4.29 -4.62 0.81
CA SER A 546 5.20 -5.79 0.70
C SER A 546 4.79 -7.01 1.50
N ALA A 547 3.64 -7.01 2.14
CA ALA A 547 3.21 -8.11 2.99
C ALA A 547 1.97 -8.81 2.41
N GLY A 548 2.21 -9.80 1.65
CA GLY A 548 1.43 -10.95 1.23
C GLY A 548 -0.09 -10.99 1.36
N VAL A 549 -0.77 -11.05 0.23
CA VAL A 549 -2.23 -11.30 0.10
C VAL A 549 -2.54 -12.75 -0.32
N MET A 550 -1.58 -13.59 -0.31
CA MET A 550 -1.60 -14.83 -1.08
C MET A 550 -2.16 -16.08 -0.41
N LYS A 551 -2.28 -16.13 0.91
CA LYS A 551 -2.83 -17.32 1.59
C LYS A 551 -4.34 -17.46 1.42
N ALA A 552 -5.05 -16.35 1.32
CA ALA A 552 -6.51 -16.33 1.20
C ALA A 552 -7.04 -17.14 0.00
N ALA A 553 -6.28 -17.17 -1.10
CA ALA A 553 -6.71 -17.90 -2.29
C ALA A 553 -6.35 -19.40 -2.26
N ILE A 554 -5.31 -19.80 -1.53
CA ILE A 554 -4.97 -21.23 -1.33
C ILE A 554 -6.02 -21.87 -0.42
N ASP A 555 -6.42 -21.20 0.66
CA ASP A 555 -7.40 -21.74 1.61
C ASP A 555 -8.82 -21.77 1.01
N ASN A 556 -9.19 -20.85 0.12
CA ASN A 556 -10.47 -20.90 -0.62
C ASN A 556 -10.57 -22.09 -1.57
N LYS A 557 -9.49 -22.53 -2.20
CA LYS A 557 -9.47 -23.73 -3.03
C LYS A 557 -9.73 -24.99 -2.19
N SER A 558 -9.08 -25.10 -1.03
CA SER A 558 -9.29 -26.22 -0.09
C SER A 558 -10.71 -26.28 0.45
N ALA A 559 -11.34 -25.15 0.74
CA ALA A 559 -12.74 -25.09 1.18
C ALA A 559 -13.74 -25.48 0.07
N ALA A 560 -13.48 -25.08 -1.17
CA ALA A 560 -14.31 -25.43 -2.33
C ALA A 560 -14.23 -26.92 -2.69
N GLU A 561 -13.03 -27.54 -2.58
CA GLU A 561 -12.84 -28.97 -2.83
C GLU A 561 -13.46 -29.85 -1.72
N ASN A 562 -13.41 -29.40 -0.47
CA ASN A 562 -14.06 -30.09 0.67
C ASN A 562 -15.59 -29.93 0.66
N GLY A 563 -16.14 -28.86 0.10
CA GLY A 563 -17.59 -28.66 -0.10
C GLY A 563 -18.18 -29.50 -1.23
N ALA A 564 -17.39 -29.85 -2.23
CA ALA A 564 -17.85 -30.66 -3.39
C ALA A 564 -17.96 -32.16 -3.13
N SER A 565 -17.41 -32.68 -2.02
CA SER A 565 -17.50 -34.12 -1.65
C SER A 565 -18.75 -34.47 -0.85
N GLY A 566 -19.67 -33.53 -0.62
CA GLY A 566 -20.99 -33.77 0.00
C GLY A 566 -21.89 -34.56 -0.91
N ARG A 567 -22.08 -35.86 -0.63
CA ARG A 567 -22.94 -36.80 -1.33
C ARG A 567 -24.37 -36.28 -1.47
N TYR A 568 -24.82 -36.03 -2.69
CA TYR A 568 -26.24 -35.96 -2.99
C TYR A 568 -26.83 -37.37 -2.99
N THR A 569 -27.51 -37.75 -1.93
CA THR A 569 -28.43 -38.86 -1.93
C THR A 569 -29.74 -38.39 -2.58
N LEU A 570 -30.00 -38.82 -3.81
CA LEU A 570 -31.32 -38.73 -4.43
C LEU A 570 -32.28 -39.55 -3.57
N VAL A 571 -33.25 -38.90 -2.95
CA VAL A 571 -34.47 -39.55 -2.47
C VAL A 571 -35.54 -39.27 -3.48
N GLU A 572 -35.88 -40.29 -4.30
CA GLU A 572 -37.11 -40.33 -5.04
C GLU A 572 -38.30 -40.39 -4.08
N ARG A 573 -39.21 -39.42 -4.22
CA ARG A 573 -40.65 -39.60 -4.07
C ARG A 573 -41.42 -38.46 -4.75
#